data_fbb4c6858ebf6ce1910e7e968cc9f1d0
#
_entry.id   fbb4c6858ebf6ce1910e7e968cc9f1d0
#
_cell.length_a   1.000
_cell.length_b   1.000
_cell.length_c   1.000
_cell.angle_alpha   90.00
_cell.angle_beta   90.00
_cell.angle_gamma   90.00
#
_symmetry.space_group_name_H-M   'P 1'
#
loop_
_entity.id
_entity.type
_entity.pdbx_description
1 polymer ?
#
loop_
_entity_poly.entity_id
_entity_poly.type
_entity_poly.pdbx_seq_one_letter_code
_entity_poly.pdbx_strand_id
1 'polypeptide(L)'
;IGRRVRELNVYCEIVPYNKFPHGDESVKGVILSGSPFSVYDASAFKVNLDEIRGRYPILGICYGAQFISYSTGGRVEPAGTREYGRAHLSSFDRENILFKGVKENTQVWMSHGDTITAVPDNFKIIASTDKVTIAAYQVKDEKMWGVQFHPEVFHSEDGTQMLKNFVVDVC
;
A
#
# COMPACT_ATOMS: atom_id res chain seq x y z
N ILE A 1 -9.10 6.49 -3.55
CA ILE A 1 -9.13 5.02 -3.35
C ILE A 1 -10.57 4.52 -3.42
N GLY A 2 -11.47 4.87 -2.51
CA GLY A 2 -12.83 4.33 -2.43
C GLY A 2 -13.63 4.40 -3.74
N ARG A 3 -13.51 5.50 -4.50
CA ARG A 3 -14.13 5.61 -5.83
C ARG A 3 -13.62 4.52 -6.78
N ARG A 4 -12.30 4.29 -6.83
CA ARG A 4 -11.71 3.26 -7.70
C ARG A 4 -12.16 1.85 -7.33
N VAL A 5 -12.29 1.57 -6.04
CA VAL A 5 -12.83 0.27 -5.58
C VAL A 5 -14.27 0.08 -6.04
N ARG A 6 -15.12 1.12 -5.92
CA ARG A 6 -16.51 1.05 -6.37
C ARG A 6 -16.65 0.92 -7.89
N GLU A 7 -15.74 1.51 -8.67
CA GLU A 7 -15.67 1.33 -10.14
C GLU A 7 -15.40 -0.13 -10.54
N LEU A 8 -14.87 -0.95 -9.64
CA LEU A 8 -14.66 -2.39 -9.80
C LEU A 8 -15.89 -3.22 -9.36
N ASN A 9 -17.03 -2.58 -9.10
CA ASN A 9 -18.26 -3.20 -8.57
C ASN A 9 -18.08 -3.87 -7.19
N VAL A 10 -17.14 -3.38 -6.39
CA VAL A 10 -16.91 -3.82 -5.02
C VAL A 10 -17.46 -2.77 -4.06
N TYR A 11 -18.29 -3.20 -3.12
CA TYR A 11 -18.78 -2.32 -2.05
C TYR A 11 -17.60 -1.84 -1.20
N CYS A 12 -17.58 -0.55 -0.88
CA CYS A 12 -16.49 0.06 -0.14
C CYS A 12 -17.01 1.18 0.76
N GLU A 13 -16.70 1.09 2.03
CA GLU A 13 -16.89 2.16 3.00
C GLU A 13 -15.57 2.86 3.33
N ILE A 14 -15.64 4.16 3.58
CA ILE A 14 -14.52 4.96 4.08
C ILE A 14 -14.83 5.28 5.53
N VAL A 15 -14.01 4.76 6.43
CA VAL A 15 -14.19 4.96 7.86
C VAL A 15 -12.99 5.69 8.46
N PRO A 16 -13.16 6.53 9.48
CA PRO A 16 -12.04 7.09 10.22
C PRO A 16 -11.17 6.00 10.83
N TYR A 17 -9.87 6.24 10.93
CA TYR A 17 -8.87 5.28 11.42
C TYR A 17 -9.21 4.66 12.79
N ASN A 18 -9.95 5.37 13.62
CA ASN A 18 -10.36 4.95 14.96
C ASN A 18 -11.83 4.47 15.04
N LYS A 19 -12.45 4.17 13.90
CA LYS A 19 -13.85 3.73 13.78
C LYS A 19 -13.97 2.46 12.95
N PHE A 20 -12.93 1.62 12.97
CA PHE A 20 -12.98 0.35 12.25
C PHE A 20 -14.12 -0.53 12.81
N PRO A 21 -14.96 -1.15 11.95
CA PRO A 21 -16.10 -1.96 12.39
C PRO A 21 -15.63 -3.36 12.83
N HIS A 22 -15.08 -3.44 14.03
CA HIS A 22 -14.64 -4.72 14.59
C HIS A 22 -15.78 -5.73 14.68
N GLY A 23 -15.52 -6.97 14.24
CA GLY A 23 -16.49 -8.06 14.28
C GLY A 23 -17.52 -8.04 13.16
N ASP A 24 -17.45 -7.10 12.22
CA ASP A 24 -18.32 -7.12 11.04
C ASP A 24 -17.81 -8.17 10.03
N GLU A 25 -18.51 -9.29 9.92
CA GLU A 25 -18.18 -10.40 9.02
C GLU A 25 -18.29 -10.05 7.53
N SER A 26 -18.97 -8.95 7.20
CA SER A 26 -19.07 -8.46 5.82
C SER A 26 -17.77 -7.87 5.30
N VAL A 27 -16.85 -7.44 6.18
CA VAL A 27 -15.55 -6.91 5.80
C VAL A 27 -14.67 -8.03 5.23
N LYS A 28 -14.24 -7.88 3.98
CA LYS A 28 -13.42 -8.86 3.26
C LYS A 28 -11.95 -8.41 3.09
N GLY A 29 -11.65 -7.15 3.31
CA GLY A 29 -10.31 -6.60 3.24
C GLY A 29 -10.24 -5.16 3.71
N VAL A 30 -9.03 -4.69 3.94
CA VAL A 30 -8.75 -3.34 4.47
C VAL A 30 -7.72 -2.64 3.60
N ILE A 31 -7.98 -1.39 3.26
CA ILE A 31 -7.00 -0.52 2.62
C ILE A 31 -6.66 0.62 3.59
N LEU A 32 -5.40 0.71 3.98
CA LEU A 32 -4.86 1.84 4.73
C LEU A 32 -4.42 2.92 3.73
N SER A 33 -5.10 4.06 3.77
CA SER A 33 -4.89 5.13 2.79
C SER A 33 -3.61 5.94 3.02
N GLY A 34 -3.27 6.79 2.07
CA GLY A 34 -2.27 7.83 2.22
C GLY A 34 -2.67 8.88 3.25
N SER A 35 -1.68 9.62 3.73
CA SER A 35 -1.81 10.74 4.66
C SER A 35 -0.70 11.75 4.41
N PRO A 36 -0.91 13.05 4.65
CA PRO A 36 0.15 14.06 4.60
C PRO A 36 1.12 14.00 5.79
N PHE A 37 0.80 13.21 6.83
CA PHE A 37 1.64 13.10 8.02
C PHE A 37 2.84 12.17 7.81
N SER A 38 3.92 12.43 8.56
CA SER A 38 4.97 11.44 8.80
C SER A 38 4.53 10.43 9.87
N VAL A 39 5.04 9.20 9.79
CA VAL A 39 4.81 8.18 10.85
C VAL A 39 5.36 8.59 12.20
N TYR A 40 6.27 9.57 12.23
CA TYR A 40 6.88 10.14 13.44
C TYR A 40 6.06 11.28 14.06
N ASP A 41 5.11 11.84 13.34
CA ASP A 41 4.29 12.92 13.86
C ASP A 41 3.44 12.45 15.04
N ALA A 42 3.39 13.24 16.11
CA ALA A 42 2.59 12.93 17.29
C ALA A 42 1.09 12.89 16.97
N SER A 43 0.65 13.69 16.00
CA SER A 43 -0.74 13.76 15.51
C SER A 43 -1.04 12.81 14.36
N ALA A 44 -0.08 11.97 13.93
CA ALA A 44 -0.28 11.02 12.86
C ALA A 44 -1.34 9.97 13.20
N PHE A 45 -2.10 9.59 12.19
CA PHE A 45 -3.14 8.56 12.31
C PHE A 45 -2.49 7.18 12.49
N LYS A 46 -2.69 6.58 13.67
CA LYS A 46 -2.15 5.27 14.02
C LYS A 46 -3.30 4.29 14.22
N VAL A 47 -3.43 3.38 13.29
CA VAL A 47 -4.38 2.26 13.40
C VAL A 47 -3.81 1.22 14.37
N ASN A 48 -4.65 0.56 15.14
CA ASN A 48 -4.21 -0.63 15.87
C ASN A 48 -4.07 -1.80 14.87
N LEU A 49 -2.85 -2.02 14.39
CA LEU A 49 -2.58 -3.02 13.35
C LEU A 49 -2.92 -4.45 13.81
N ASP A 50 -2.74 -4.75 15.11
CA ASP A 50 -3.00 -6.08 15.70
C ASP A 50 -4.48 -6.46 15.65
N GLU A 51 -5.37 -5.49 15.56
CA GLU A 51 -6.82 -5.73 15.46
C GLU A 51 -7.26 -6.19 14.06
N ILE A 52 -6.48 -5.90 13.03
CA ILE A 52 -6.81 -6.20 11.63
C ILE A 52 -5.85 -7.22 11.00
N ARG A 53 -4.60 -7.27 11.47
CA ARG A 53 -3.58 -8.20 10.98
C ARG A 53 -3.96 -9.64 11.26
N GLY A 54 -3.77 -10.51 10.27
CA GLY A 54 -4.11 -11.93 10.35
C GLY A 54 -5.62 -12.23 10.28
N ARG A 55 -6.47 -11.19 10.31
CA ARG A 55 -7.93 -11.33 10.19
C ARG A 55 -8.43 -10.97 8.80
N TYR A 56 -7.82 -9.96 8.19
CA TYR A 56 -8.21 -9.43 6.89
C TYR A 56 -7.00 -9.33 5.99
N PRO A 57 -7.18 -9.48 4.66
CA PRO A 57 -6.20 -8.98 3.69
C PRO A 57 -6.02 -7.46 3.86
N ILE A 58 -4.78 -6.98 3.82
CA ILE A 58 -4.45 -5.57 4.05
C ILE A 58 -3.59 -5.04 2.90
N LEU A 59 -3.96 -3.89 2.35
CA LEU A 59 -3.15 -3.11 1.43
C LEU A 59 -2.86 -1.73 2.01
N GLY A 60 -1.61 -1.43 2.31
CA GLY A 60 -1.15 -0.08 2.65
C GLY A 60 -0.77 0.70 1.40
N ILE A 61 -1.27 1.93 1.28
CA ILE A 61 -0.96 2.84 0.17
C ILE A 61 -0.25 4.07 0.73
N CYS A 62 0.94 4.39 0.21
CA CYS A 62 1.77 5.52 0.61
C CYS A 62 2.00 5.57 2.13
N TYR A 63 1.37 6.48 2.87
CA TYR A 63 1.44 6.51 4.33
C TYR A 63 1.02 5.17 4.96
N GLY A 64 -0.02 4.50 4.46
CA GLY A 64 -0.43 3.19 4.95
C GLY A 64 0.67 2.13 4.84
N ALA A 65 1.44 2.14 3.74
CA ALA A 65 2.60 1.26 3.59
C ALA A 65 3.74 1.64 4.54
N GLN A 66 4.02 2.93 4.70
CA GLN A 66 5.02 3.42 5.66
C GLN A 66 4.63 3.04 7.10
N PHE A 67 3.36 3.21 7.46
CA PHE A 67 2.84 2.87 8.78
C PHE A 67 2.98 1.36 9.09
N ILE A 68 2.61 0.48 8.16
CA ILE A 68 2.80 -0.97 8.32
C ILE A 68 4.29 -1.29 8.54
N SER A 69 5.18 -0.79 7.68
CA SER A 69 6.62 -1.02 7.80
C SER A 69 7.15 -0.54 9.15
N TYR A 70 6.87 0.70 9.52
CA TYR A 70 7.31 1.30 10.78
C TYR A 70 6.80 0.55 12.02
N SER A 71 5.50 0.20 12.04
CA SER A 71 4.86 -0.48 13.16
C SER A 71 5.35 -1.92 13.37
N THR A 72 5.98 -2.50 12.35
CA THR A 72 6.50 -3.88 12.39
C THR A 72 8.03 -3.94 12.53
N GLY A 73 8.69 -2.80 12.75
CA GLY A 73 10.15 -2.73 12.97
C GLY A 73 10.97 -2.39 11.73
N GLY A 74 10.33 -1.98 10.63
CA GLY A 74 11.00 -1.39 9.48
C GLY A 74 11.43 0.05 9.73
N ARG A 75 12.04 0.67 8.73
CA ARG A 75 12.55 2.04 8.81
C ARG A 75 11.92 2.91 7.72
N VAL A 76 11.46 4.08 8.14
CA VAL A 76 10.96 5.13 7.27
C VAL A 76 11.79 6.38 7.54
N GLU A 77 12.29 7.04 6.51
CA GLU A 77 13.18 8.20 6.64
C GLU A 77 12.74 9.30 5.69
N PRO A 78 13.00 10.57 6.01
CA PRO A 78 12.78 11.65 5.05
C PRO A 78 13.54 11.35 3.77
N ALA A 79 12.85 11.42 2.63
CA ALA A 79 13.50 11.28 1.34
C ALA A 79 14.46 12.44 1.13
N GLY A 80 15.68 12.17 0.67
CA GLY A 80 16.69 13.19 0.40
C GLY A 80 16.25 14.22 -0.66
N THR A 81 15.39 13.78 -1.58
CA THR A 81 14.60 14.62 -2.48
C THR A 81 13.17 14.17 -2.40
N ARG A 82 12.24 15.12 -2.22
CA ARG A 82 10.80 14.80 -2.23
C ARG A 82 10.44 14.14 -3.55
N GLU A 83 9.88 12.93 -3.47
CA GLU A 83 9.50 12.15 -4.64
C GLU A 83 8.04 12.46 -5.00
N TYR A 84 7.88 13.38 -5.93
CA TYR A 84 6.60 13.74 -6.50
C TYR A 84 6.63 13.55 -8.01
N GLY A 85 5.59 12.91 -8.54
CA GLY A 85 5.40 12.79 -9.96
C GLY A 85 5.50 11.36 -10.48
N ARG A 86 5.83 11.26 -11.75
CA ARG A 86 5.89 10.00 -12.49
C ARG A 86 7.17 9.24 -12.16
N ALA A 87 7.01 7.96 -11.88
CA ALA A 87 8.09 6.98 -11.80
C ALA A 87 7.69 5.73 -12.58
N HIS A 88 8.65 4.87 -12.89
CA HIS A 88 8.38 3.60 -13.54
C HIS A 88 8.86 2.47 -12.64
N LEU A 89 8.08 1.39 -12.55
CA LEU A 89 8.54 0.19 -11.88
C LEU A 89 9.63 -0.45 -12.74
N SER A 90 10.90 -0.23 -12.34
CA SER A 90 12.07 -0.79 -13.05
C SER A 90 12.19 -2.30 -12.82
N SER A 91 11.67 -2.79 -11.71
CA SER A 91 11.52 -4.22 -11.44
C SER A 91 10.31 -4.50 -10.57
N PHE A 92 9.65 -5.62 -10.78
CA PHE A 92 8.62 -6.14 -9.90
C PHE A 92 8.48 -7.67 -10.03
N ASP A 93 7.97 -8.30 -8.97
CA ASP A 93 7.69 -9.73 -8.92
C ASP A 93 6.41 -10.05 -9.68
N ARG A 94 6.55 -10.62 -10.89
CA ARG A 94 5.44 -10.96 -11.79
C ARG A 94 4.56 -12.09 -11.26
N GLU A 95 5.09 -12.94 -10.41
CA GLU A 95 4.35 -14.03 -9.77
C GLU A 95 3.51 -13.55 -8.59
N ASN A 96 3.78 -12.34 -8.10
CA ASN A 96 3.00 -11.76 -7.03
C ASN A 96 1.60 -11.38 -7.52
N ILE A 97 0.58 -11.83 -6.80
CA ILE A 97 -0.82 -11.62 -7.17
C ILE A 97 -1.15 -10.14 -7.40
N LEU A 98 -0.52 -9.23 -6.63
CA LEU A 98 -0.76 -7.78 -6.76
C LEU A 98 -0.38 -7.25 -8.15
N PHE A 99 0.64 -7.85 -8.80
CA PHE A 99 1.15 -7.42 -10.10
C PHE A 99 0.70 -8.30 -11.28
N LYS A 100 -0.23 -9.21 -11.04
CA LYS A 100 -0.78 -10.04 -12.12
C LYS A 100 -1.43 -9.17 -13.20
N GLY A 101 -0.97 -9.31 -14.46
CA GLY A 101 -1.47 -8.54 -15.61
C GLY A 101 -0.93 -7.10 -15.69
N VAL A 102 -0.01 -6.71 -14.83
CA VAL A 102 0.69 -5.42 -14.89
C VAL A 102 1.78 -5.47 -15.96
N LYS A 103 1.90 -4.40 -16.75
CA LYS A 103 2.87 -4.29 -17.84
C LYS A 103 4.27 -4.00 -17.31
N GLU A 104 5.27 -4.44 -18.07
CA GLU A 104 6.67 -4.05 -17.80
C GLU A 104 6.82 -2.54 -17.85
N ASN A 105 7.68 -2.04 -16.95
CA ASN A 105 8.01 -0.61 -16.88
C ASN A 105 6.78 0.29 -16.74
N THR A 106 5.70 -0.23 -16.13
CA THR A 106 4.46 0.53 -15.92
C THR A 106 4.73 1.81 -15.14
N GLN A 107 4.07 2.90 -15.55
CA GLN A 107 4.15 4.17 -14.85
C GLN A 107 3.32 4.14 -13.57
N VAL A 108 3.89 4.63 -12.48
CA VAL A 108 3.23 4.84 -11.19
C VAL A 108 3.41 6.29 -10.73
N TRP A 109 2.51 6.76 -9.88
CA TRP A 109 2.57 8.10 -9.32
C TRP A 109 3.13 8.06 -7.89
N MET A 110 4.22 8.78 -7.69
CA MET A 110 4.82 9.02 -6.38
C MET A 110 4.35 10.35 -5.80
N SER A 111 4.04 10.39 -4.51
CA SER A 111 3.66 11.60 -3.79
C SER A 111 3.97 11.45 -2.30
N HIS A 112 5.25 11.45 -1.95
CA HIS A 112 5.68 11.26 -0.57
C HIS A 112 6.94 12.05 -0.21
N GLY A 113 6.97 12.56 1.02
CA GLY A 113 8.14 13.24 1.60
C GLY A 113 9.04 12.30 2.40
N ASP A 114 8.49 11.21 2.91
CA ASP A 114 9.21 10.14 3.59
C ASP A 114 9.24 8.89 2.70
N THR A 115 10.27 8.06 2.84
CA THR A 115 10.45 6.83 2.06
C THR A 115 10.75 5.65 2.98
N ILE A 116 10.32 4.46 2.60
CA ILE A 116 10.65 3.22 3.29
C ILE A 116 12.07 2.84 2.90
N THR A 117 12.99 2.85 3.86
CA THR A 117 14.41 2.53 3.64
C THR A 117 14.79 1.12 4.10
N ALA A 118 13.99 0.52 4.98
CA ALA A 118 14.16 -0.88 5.37
C ALA A 118 12.82 -1.50 5.76
N VAL A 119 12.69 -2.78 5.51
CA VAL A 119 11.58 -3.62 5.97
C VAL A 119 12.13 -4.79 6.79
N PRO A 120 11.33 -5.38 7.71
CA PRO A 120 11.74 -6.57 8.47
C PRO A 120 12.08 -7.76 7.58
N ASP A 121 12.85 -8.73 8.08
CA ASP A 121 13.31 -9.92 7.34
C ASP A 121 12.17 -10.83 6.84
N ASN A 122 11.03 -10.79 7.51
CA ASN A 122 9.83 -11.50 7.08
C ASN A 122 9.02 -10.76 6.01
N PHE A 123 9.55 -9.66 5.45
CA PHE A 123 8.98 -8.95 4.32
C PHE A 123 9.77 -9.27 3.04
N LYS A 124 9.05 -9.40 1.93
CA LYS A 124 9.62 -9.52 0.59
C LYS A 124 9.42 -8.21 -0.16
N ILE A 125 10.49 -7.60 -0.63
CA ILE A 125 10.39 -6.48 -1.58
C ILE A 125 9.89 -7.06 -2.91
N ILE A 126 8.79 -6.52 -3.42
CA ILE A 126 8.11 -7.02 -4.62
C ILE A 126 8.11 -6.02 -5.78
N ALA A 127 8.52 -4.78 -5.57
CA ALA A 127 8.74 -3.82 -6.65
C ALA A 127 9.72 -2.72 -6.23
N SER A 128 10.42 -2.18 -7.23
CA SER A 128 11.37 -1.08 -7.12
C SER A 128 11.21 -0.12 -8.29
N THR A 129 11.61 1.13 -8.10
CA THR A 129 11.87 2.10 -9.17
C THR A 129 13.36 2.44 -9.19
N ASP A 130 13.82 3.23 -10.16
CA ASP A 130 15.23 3.64 -10.23
C ASP A 130 15.67 4.46 -9.01
N LYS A 131 14.73 5.10 -8.31
CA LYS A 131 15.00 5.97 -7.14
C LYS A 131 14.55 5.35 -5.83
N VAL A 132 13.52 4.51 -5.84
CA VAL A 132 12.90 3.91 -4.64
C VAL A 132 13.12 2.41 -4.66
N THR A 133 14.05 1.93 -3.83
CA THR A 133 14.36 0.50 -3.73
C THR A 133 13.16 -0.30 -3.20
N ILE A 134 12.39 0.26 -2.28
CA ILE A 134 11.21 -0.38 -1.70
C ILE A 134 9.96 0.35 -2.17
N ALA A 135 9.61 0.15 -3.44
CA ALA A 135 8.39 0.71 -4.00
C ALA A 135 7.15 -0.11 -3.62
N ALA A 136 7.32 -1.42 -3.40
CA ALA A 136 6.28 -2.28 -2.86
C ALA A 136 6.89 -3.47 -2.12
N TYR A 137 6.16 -3.99 -1.14
CA TYR A 137 6.52 -5.18 -0.39
C TYR A 137 5.28 -6.05 -0.09
N GLN A 138 5.53 -7.31 0.24
CA GLN A 138 4.56 -8.22 0.84
C GLN A 138 5.13 -8.81 2.13
N VAL A 139 4.30 -8.95 3.16
CA VAL A 139 4.66 -9.72 4.35
C VAL A 139 4.56 -11.20 4.02
N LYS A 140 5.65 -11.96 4.27
CA LYS A 140 5.70 -13.40 3.98
C LYS A 140 4.65 -14.14 4.81
N ASP A 141 3.98 -15.08 4.18
CA ASP A 141 2.95 -15.92 4.79
C ASP A 141 1.71 -15.17 5.31
N GLU A 142 1.56 -13.89 4.91
CA GLU A 142 0.42 -13.07 5.25
C GLU A 142 -0.20 -12.43 4.00
N LYS A 143 -1.50 -12.19 4.06
CA LYS A 143 -2.21 -11.40 3.04
C LYS A 143 -2.08 -9.89 3.33
N MET A 144 -0.84 -9.41 3.39
CA MET A 144 -0.55 -8.01 3.68
C MET A 144 0.52 -7.45 2.74
N TRP A 145 0.18 -6.35 2.08
CA TRP A 145 1.00 -5.63 1.10
C TRP A 145 1.12 -4.16 1.44
N GLY A 146 2.19 -3.56 1.00
CA GLY A 146 2.38 -2.11 0.99
C GLY A 146 2.92 -1.63 -0.34
N VAL A 147 2.37 -0.53 -0.85
CA VAL A 147 2.86 0.18 -2.03
C VAL A 147 3.15 1.64 -1.68
N GLN A 148 4.33 2.14 -2.04
CA GLN A 148 4.74 3.52 -1.76
C GLN A 148 4.08 4.51 -2.72
N PHE A 149 3.70 4.06 -3.89
CA PHE A 149 3.02 4.84 -4.93
C PHE A 149 1.48 4.82 -4.75
N HIS A 150 0.79 5.63 -5.53
CA HIS A 150 -0.65 5.77 -5.53
C HIS A 150 -1.29 5.04 -6.72
N PRO A 151 -1.74 3.78 -6.57
CA PRO A 151 -2.36 3.05 -7.67
C PRO A 151 -3.74 3.61 -8.06
N GLU A 152 -4.38 4.36 -7.16
CA GLU A 152 -5.72 4.90 -7.35
C GLU A 152 -5.77 6.12 -8.27
N VAL A 153 -4.65 6.80 -8.50
CA VAL A 153 -4.63 8.02 -9.30
C VAL A 153 -4.51 7.72 -10.80
N PHE A 154 -5.01 8.62 -11.62
CA PHE A 154 -5.03 8.47 -13.08
C PHE A 154 -3.64 8.26 -13.71
N HIS A 155 -2.61 8.84 -13.09
CA HIS A 155 -1.23 8.76 -13.59
C HIS A 155 -0.54 7.40 -13.33
N SER A 156 -1.16 6.51 -12.56
CA SER A 156 -0.71 5.13 -12.40
C SER A 156 -1.40 4.26 -13.44
N GLU A 157 -0.70 3.93 -14.54
CA GLU A 157 -1.28 3.32 -15.74
C GLU A 157 -1.99 1.99 -15.46
N ASP A 158 -1.33 1.07 -14.75
CA ASP A 158 -1.90 -0.22 -14.36
C ASP A 158 -2.42 -0.23 -12.91
N GLY A 159 -2.61 0.94 -12.30
CA GLY A 159 -3.07 1.06 -10.91
C GLY A 159 -4.43 0.43 -10.68
N THR A 160 -5.36 0.56 -11.64
CA THR A 160 -6.67 -0.09 -11.57
C THR A 160 -6.55 -1.61 -11.57
N GLN A 161 -5.60 -2.17 -12.36
CA GLN A 161 -5.35 -3.61 -12.37
C GLN A 161 -4.80 -4.09 -11.01
N MET A 162 -3.88 -3.35 -10.40
CA MET A 162 -3.35 -3.67 -9.06
C MET A 162 -4.45 -3.64 -8.00
N LEU A 163 -5.31 -2.61 -8.00
CA LEU A 163 -6.45 -2.53 -7.10
C LEU A 163 -7.44 -3.67 -7.32
N LYS A 164 -7.73 -4.02 -8.58
CA LYS A 164 -8.58 -5.18 -8.91
C LYS A 164 -7.99 -6.47 -8.34
N ASN A 165 -6.71 -6.72 -8.55
CA ASN A 165 -6.03 -7.89 -8.03
C ASN A 165 -6.19 -8.00 -6.51
N PHE A 166 -6.09 -6.87 -5.79
CA PHE A 166 -6.30 -6.88 -4.35
C PHE A 166 -7.77 -7.07 -3.97
N VAL A 167 -8.69 -6.22 -4.44
CA VAL A 167 -10.07 -6.21 -3.94
C VAL A 167 -10.95 -7.32 -4.51
N VAL A 168 -10.58 -7.92 -5.65
CA VAL A 168 -11.36 -8.99 -6.29
C VAL A 168 -10.68 -10.35 -6.13
N ASP A 169 -9.36 -10.42 -6.33
CA ASP A 169 -8.67 -11.71 -6.38
C ASP A 169 -8.09 -12.12 -5.01
N VAL A 170 -7.78 -11.16 -4.12
CA VAL A 170 -7.27 -11.44 -2.76
C VAL A 170 -8.36 -11.41 -1.70
N CYS A 171 -9.21 -10.38 -1.70
CA CYS A 171 -10.31 -10.20 -0.76
C CYS A 171 -11.50 -11.09 -1.11
#